data_e0afbc0a07c56ed5a8bde7ae675fc696
#
_entry.id   e0afbc0a07c56ed5a8bde7ae675fc696
#
_cell.length_a   1.000
_cell.length_b   1.000
_cell.length_c   1.000
_cell.angle_alpha   90.00
_cell.angle_beta   90.00
_cell.angle_gamma   90.00
#
_symmetry.space_group_name_H-M   'P 1'
#
loop_
_entity.id
_entity.type
_entity.pdbx_description
1 polymer ?
#
loop_
_entity_poly.entity_id
_entity_poly.type
_entity_poly.pdbx_seq_one_letter_code
_entity_poly.pdbx_strand_id
1 'polypeptide(L)'
;LLILYAASYFCVSRLLKFKSWFIDIALLSCMAVCIFGFTDYLGMDLLHFKVRLKAEHIGMFTSFIGNINMYTGLLSVYLGAACLLWVSCPNKLRSIWYYVNVWVIFIALITGRSDNAYLSLAAAFTFIPIYAFRTRQGIRRYVVLLATFLTSLKVIEWIATTYADRVYQIDSLYNSLVSFSKLVLLIKVLWIIAIILYLIDFISKKADATVSPWFSRIWIGLIVIGFAAFLYVLYDVNIAGNADKYGSAKSFLLFNDSWGTHRGVIWRLAIEDYQDFTPIHKLFGYGPDTFGLVTYYHNMDIMTNVYHQIFDSAHNEYLQFFVTVGPIGLLSYLAIFVTAFIRIIKKGCQNPYVIAAMFGVLCYSAQATVNIGTPITIPIMFLFLSMALA
;
A
#
# COMPACT_ATOMS: atom_id res chain seq x y z
N LEU A 1 23.35 -3.00 5.80
CA LEU A 1 21.91 -3.22 5.92
C LEU A 1 21.41 -4.26 4.90
N LEU A 2 21.71 -4.15 3.60
CA LEU A 2 21.33 -5.11 2.56
C LEU A 2 21.82 -6.55 2.83
N ILE A 3 23.06 -6.70 3.31
CA ILE A 3 23.62 -8.01 3.71
C ILE A 3 22.81 -8.63 4.85
N LEU A 4 22.38 -7.83 5.83
CA LEU A 4 21.53 -8.31 6.93
C LEU A 4 20.15 -8.75 6.44
N TYR A 5 19.56 -8.05 5.47
CA TYR A 5 18.29 -8.45 4.86
C TYR A 5 18.44 -9.77 4.10
N ALA A 6 19.51 -9.93 3.31
CA ALA A 6 19.81 -11.17 2.62
C ALA A 6 20.04 -12.32 3.60
N ALA A 7 20.83 -12.11 4.65
CA ALA A 7 21.08 -13.11 5.68
C ALA A 7 19.77 -13.51 6.40
N SER A 8 18.96 -12.53 6.80
CA SER A 8 17.64 -12.78 7.42
C SER A 8 16.71 -13.56 6.49
N TYR A 9 16.67 -13.19 5.20
CA TYR A 9 15.90 -13.92 4.19
C TYR A 9 16.34 -15.38 4.08
N PHE A 10 17.63 -15.66 3.97
CA PHE A 10 18.14 -17.03 3.89
C PHE A 10 17.90 -17.81 5.19
N CYS A 11 18.14 -17.21 6.35
CA CYS A 11 17.90 -17.88 7.63
C CYS A 11 16.41 -18.22 7.80
N VAL A 12 15.51 -17.27 7.58
CA VAL A 12 14.08 -17.48 7.76
C VAL A 12 13.54 -18.47 6.73
N SER A 13 13.86 -18.32 5.44
CA SER A 13 13.32 -19.18 4.39
C SER A 13 13.85 -20.61 4.42
N ARG A 14 14.95 -20.88 5.12
CA ARG A 14 15.61 -22.21 5.17
C ARG A 14 15.50 -22.91 6.53
N LEU A 15 15.52 -22.14 7.62
CA LEU A 15 15.59 -22.67 8.98
C LEU A 15 14.29 -22.54 9.75
N LEU A 16 13.42 -21.56 9.39
CA LEU A 16 12.17 -21.35 10.09
C LEU A 16 11.16 -22.45 9.74
N LYS A 17 10.65 -23.12 10.76
CA LYS A 17 9.44 -23.94 10.64
C LYS A 17 8.25 -23.02 10.87
N PHE A 18 7.57 -22.63 9.81
CA PHE A 18 6.44 -21.72 9.87
C PHE A 18 5.33 -22.23 10.82
N LYS A 19 4.88 -21.32 11.69
CA LYS A 19 3.71 -21.52 12.56
C LYS A 19 2.77 -20.33 12.40
N SER A 20 1.48 -20.57 12.33
CA SER A 20 0.46 -19.52 12.08
C SER A 20 0.49 -18.39 13.10
N TRP A 21 0.88 -18.67 14.35
CA TRP A 21 0.97 -17.64 15.38
C TRP A 21 2.03 -16.55 15.13
N PHE A 22 3.02 -16.79 14.25
CA PHE A 22 3.95 -15.73 13.84
C PHE A 22 3.23 -14.57 13.17
N ILE A 23 2.25 -14.87 12.30
CA ILE A 23 1.43 -13.83 11.67
C ILE A 23 0.47 -13.22 12.69
N ASP A 24 -0.07 -14.00 13.62
CA ASP A 24 -0.96 -13.49 14.65
C ASP A 24 -0.24 -12.46 15.56
N ILE A 25 1.03 -12.71 15.94
CA ILE A 25 1.86 -11.74 16.68
C ILE A 25 2.19 -10.51 15.81
N ALA A 26 2.53 -10.71 14.55
CA ALA A 26 2.79 -9.60 13.63
C ALA A 26 1.56 -8.69 13.49
N LEU A 27 0.37 -9.27 13.36
CA LEU A 27 -0.89 -8.52 13.33
C LEU A 27 -1.21 -7.83 14.66
N LEU A 28 -0.89 -8.45 15.80
CA LEU A 28 -1.04 -7.82 17.12
C LEU A 28 -0.13 -6.59 17.25
N SER A 29 1.13 -6.70 16.79
CA SER A 29 2.07 -5.58 16.76
C SER A 29 1.55 -4.45 15.86
N CYS A 30 1.03 -4.81 14.68
CA CYS A 30 0.42 -3.84 13.76
C CYS A 30 -0.78 -3.14 14.40
N MET A 31 -1.64 -3.88 15.10
CA MET A 31 -2.79 -3.31 15.80
C MET A 31 -2.36 -2.28 16.86
N ALA A 32 -1.32 -2.56 17.63
CA ALA A 32 -0.78 -1.60 18.60
C ALA A 32 -0.28 -0.32 17.91
N VAL A 33 0.45 -0.45 16.80
CA VAL A 33 0.90 0.68 15.98
C VAL A 33 -0.28 1.48 15.43
N CYS A 34 -1.33 0.81 14.95
CA CYS A 34 -2.53 1.45 14.42
C CYS A 34 -3.30 2.22 15.49
N ILE A 35 -3.53 1.61 16.67
CA ILE A 35 -4.25 2.24 17.78
C ILE A 35 -3.51 3.48 18.25
N PHE A 36 -2.18 3.38 18.40
CA PHE A 36 -1.38 4.53 18.80
C PHE A 36 -1.39 5.63 17.72
N GLY A 37 -1.30 5.28 16.43
CA GLY A 37 -1.44 6.24 15.33
C GLY A 37 -2.81 6.92 15.30
N PHE A 38 -3.87 6.22 15.68
CA PHE A 38 -5.19 6.80 15.80
C PHE A 38 -5.29 7.81 16.97
N THR A 39 -4.63 7.56 18.11
CA THR A 39 -4.56 8.57 19.19
C THR A 39 -3.83 9.83 18.75
N ASP A 40 -2.79 9.69 17.92
CA ASP A 40 -2.09 10.83 17.32
C ASP A 40 -2.98 11.62 16.36
N TYR A 41 -3.83 10.94 15.56
CA TYR A 41 -4.82 11.58 14.71
C TYR A 41 -5.81 12.43 15.54
N LEU A 42 -6.17 11.96 16.73
CA LEU A 42 -7.01 12.71 17.68
C LEU A 42 -6.25 13.82 18.43
N GLY A 43 -4.99 14.09 18.11
CA GLY A 43 -4.18 15.13 18.75
C GLY A 43 -3.75 14.84 20.19
N MET A 44 -3.80 13.58 20.63
CA MET A 44 -3.57 13.22 22.04
C MET A 44 -2.08 13.24 22.46
N ASP A 45 -1.12 12.98 21.54
CA ASP A 45 0.34 12.90 21.82
C ASP A 45 0.69 12.23 23.16
N LEU A 46 0.16 11.00 23.36
CA LEU A 46 0.19 10.29 24.66
C LEU A 46 1.59 10.09 25.25
N LEU A 47 2.62 9.99 24.41
CA LEU A 47 4.02 9.82 24.85
C LEU A 47 4.86 11.09 24.69
N HIS A 48 4.24 12.22 24.40
CA HIS A 48 4.90 13.53 24.26
C HIS A 48 6.04 13.54 23.23
N PHE A 49 5.92 12.75 22.15
CA PHE A 49 6.92 12.72 21.08
C PHE A 49 6.96 14.00 20.26
N LYS A 50 5.84 14.74 20.23
CA LYS A 50 5.69 15.96 19.41
C LYS A 50 6.16 17.24 20.09
N VAL A 51 6.41 17.21 21.41
CA VAL A 51 6.77 18.41 22.20
C VAL A 51 8.03 19.12 21.69
N ARG A 52 8.97 18.38 21.11
CA ARG A 52 10.25 18.91 20.58
C ARG A 52 10.24 19.13 19.08
N LEU A 53 9.14 18.83 18.40
CA LEU A 53 9.03 19.02 16.96
C LEU A 53 8.66 20.45 16.63
N LYS A 54 9.19 20.96 15.51
CA LYS A 54 8.72 22.23 14.95
C LYS A 54 7.26 22.07 14.50
N ALA A 55 6.47 23.15 14.59
CA ALA A 55 5.05 23.16 14.26
C ALA A 55 4.74 22.56 12.86
N GLU A 56 5.60 22.84 11.89
CA GLU A 56 5.51 22.31 10.51
C GLU A 56 5.66 20.79 10.41
N HIS A 57 6.37 20.15 11.35
CA HIS A 57 6.62 18.70 11.35
C HIS A 57 5.63 17.92 12.21
N ILE A 58 4.90 18.57 13.11
CA ILE A 58 3.94 17.90 14.01
C ILE A 58 2.91 17.11 13.19
N GLY A 59 2.40 17.71 12.14
CA GLY A 59 1.42 17.07 11.25
C GLY A 59 1.96 15.85 10.48
N MET A 60 3.25 15.73 10.31
CA MET A 60 3.89 14.61 9.59
C MET A 60 4.28 13.45 10.51
N PHE A 61 4.20 13.65 11.84
CA PHE A 61 4.56 12.64 12.82
C PHE A 61 3.34 11.79 13.22
N THR A 62 3.48 10.48 13.14
CA THR A 62 2.38 9.54 13.45
C THR A 62 2.92 8.24 14.05
N SER A 63 2.28 7.80 15.14
CA SER A 63 2.56 6.56 15.86
C SER A 63 4.00 6.47 16.36
N PHE A 64 4.46 5.27 16.67
CA PHE A 64 5.87 4.97 16.98
C PHE A 64 6.79 5.06 15.74
N ILE A 65 6.20 5.20 14.58
CA ILE A 65 6.90 5.18 13.28
C ILE A 65 7.47 6.55 12.93
N GLY A 66 6.83 7.61 13.37
CA GLY A 66 7.29 8.98 13.25
C GLY A 66 6.88 9.71 11.96
N ASN A 67 6.88 9.07 10.80
CA ASN A 67 6.51 9.70 9.53
C ASN A 67 5.28 9.03 8.90
N ILE A 68 4.34 9.84 8.40
CA ILE A 68 3.08 9.36 7.79
C ILE A 68 3.31 8.41 6.60
N ASN A 69 4.31 8.67 5.76
CA ASN A 69 4.61 7.81 4.61
C ASN A 69 5.23 6.47 5.04
N MET A 70 6.11 6.48 6.07
CA MET A 70 6.68 5.28 6.66
C MET A 70 5.59 4.44 7.35
N TYR A 71 4.69 5.10 8.08
CA TYR A 71 3.57 4.48 8.76
C TYR A 71 2.63 3.76 7.78
N THR A 72 2.15 4.45 6.76
CA THR A 72 1.26 3.86 5.76
C THR A 72 1.97 2.81 4.90
N GLY A 73 3.27 2.98 4.63
CA GLY A 73 4.11 1.97 3.98
C GLY A 73 4.21 0.67 4.78
N LEU A 74 4.41 0.77 6.10
CA LEU A 74 4.39 -0.40 6.98
C LEU A 74 3.03 -1.08 6.98
N LEU A 75 1.95 -0.31 7.15
CA LEU A 75 0.58 -0.84 7.17
C LEU A 75 0.18 -1.54 5.86
N SER A 76 0.78 -1.16 4.73
CA SER A 76 0.52 -1.77 3.42
C SER A 76 0.85 -3.27 3.41
N VAL A 77 1.94 -3.68 4.09
CA VAL A 77 2.32 -5.10 4.21
C VAL A 77 1.26 -5.87 5.01
N TYR A 78 0.82 -5.30 6.12
CA TYR A 78 -0.18 -5.94 6.99
C TYR A 78 -1.58 -5.94 6.36
N LEU A 79 -1.93 -4.91 5.59
CA LEU A 79 -3.20 -4.81 4.87
C LEU A 79 -3.45 -6.03 3.97
N GLY A 80 -2.52 -6.29 3.06
CA GLY A 80 -2.65 -7.40 2.11
C GLY A 80 -2.80 -8.75 2.82
N ALA A 81 -1.98 -8.98 3.85
CA ALA A 81 -2.01 -10.20 4.63
C ALA A 81 -3.33 -10.35 5.42
N ALA A 82 -3.75 -9.32 6.16
CA ALA A 82 -4.96 -9.37 6.97
C ALA A 82 -6.22 -9.56 6.11
N CYS A 83 -6.33 -8.82 5.00
CA CYS A 83 -7.45 -8.93 4.08
C CYS A 83 -7.57 -10.34 3.49
N LEU A 84 -6.45 -10.93 3.05
CA LEU A 84 -6.50 -12.28 2.50
C LEU A 84 -6.81 -13.32 3.58
N LEU A 85 -6.22 -13.23 4.77
CA LEU A 85 -6.53 -14.13 5.88
C LEU A 85 -7.99 -14.03 6.27
N TRP A 86 -8.56 -12.83 6.33
CA TRP A 86 -10.01 -12.67 6.54
C TRP A 86 -10.83 -13.41 5.48
N VAL A 87 -10.51 -13.19 4.20
CA VAL A 87 -11.27 -13.77 3.09
C VAL A 87 -11.17 -15.29 3.06
N SER A 88 -10.02 -15.87 3.41
CA SER A 88 -9.71 -17.29 3.25
C SER A 88 -9.86 -18.16 4.51
N CYS A 89 -9.90 -17.58 5.71
CA CYS A 89 -9.87 -18.33 6.96
C CYS A 89 -11.18 -19.11 7.21
N PRO A 90 -11.17 -20.44 7.35
CA PRO A 90 -12.38 -21.23 7.64
C PRO A 90 -12.79 -21.17 9.12
N ASN A 91 -11.85 -20.96 10.03
CA ASN A 91 -12.11 -20.92 11.47
C ASN A 91 -12.83 -19.62 11.85
N LYS A 92 -14.00 -19.71 12.49
CA LYS A 92 -14.83 -18.56 12.85
C LYS A 92 -14.14 -17.58 13.80
N LEU A 93 -13.50 -18.06 14.87
CA LEU A 93 -12.84 -17.20 15.86
C LEU A 93 -11.64 -16.47 15.26
N ARG A 94 -10.78 -17.19 14.53
CA ARG A 94 -9.67 -16.56 13.81
C ARG A 94 -10.15 -15.60 12.73
N SER A 95 -11.25 -15.91 12.09
CA SER A 95 -11.87 -15.02 11.10
C SER A 95 -12.30 -13.69 11.73
N ILE A 96 -12.88 -13.70 12.94
CA ILE A 96 -13.20 -12.46 13.66
C ILE A 96 -11.93 -11.67 13.99
N TRP A 97 -10.88 -12.35 14.45
CA TRP A 97 -9.57 -11.73 14.73
C TRP A 97 -8.99 -11.01 13.49
N TYR A 98 -8.98 -11.69 12.34
CA TYR A 98 -8.50 -11.08 11.10
C TYR A 98 -9.39 -9.94 10.63
N TYR A 99 -10.70 -10.04 10.78
CA TYR A 99 -11.62 -8.96 10.43
C TYR A 99 -11.41 -7.70 11.29
N VAL A 100 -11.22 -7.86 12.58
CA VAL A 100 -10.91 -6.74 13.48
C VAL A 100 -9.60 -6.05 13.05
N ASN A 101 -8.56 -6.84 12.73
CA ASN A 101 -7.30 -6.28 12.22
C ASN A 101 -7.51 -5.50 10.91
N VAL A 102 -8.28 -6.04 9.96
CA VAL A 102 -8.60 -5.36 8.71
C VAL A 102 -9.28 -4.02 8.98
N TRP A 103 -10.27 -4.00 9.85
CA TRP A 103 -11.00 -2.77 10.17
C TRP A 103 -10.09 -1.73 10.83
N VAL A 104 -9.29 -2.13 11.79
CA VAL A 104 -8.31 -1.24 12.45
C VAL A 104 -7.29 -0.70 11.44
N ILE A 105 -6.78 -1.55 10.53
CA ILE A 105 -5.85 -1.13 9.48
C ILE A 105 -6.53 -0.15 8.50
N PHE A 106 -7.78 -0.34 8.11
CA PHE A 106 -8.50 0.61 7.26
C PHE A 106 -8.62 1.99 7.92
N ILE A 107 -9.02 2.05 9.18
CA ILE A 107 -9.07 3.30 9.94
C ILE A 107 -7.68 3.94 9.99
N ALA A 108 -6.66 3.16 10.31
CA ALA A 108 -5.28 3.62 10.44
C ALA A 108 -4.69 4.14 9.11
N LEU A 109 -5.00 3.51 7.98
CA LEU A 109 -4.58 3.97 6.65
C LEU A 109 -5.26 5.28 6.26
N ILE A 110 -6.55 5.44 6.57
CA ILE A 110 -7.29 6.69 6.31
C ILE A 110 -6.72 7.81 7.18
N THR A 111 -6.57 7.58 8.49
CA THR A 111 -6.09 8.58 9.44
C THR A 111 -4.57 8.79 9.39
N GLY A 112 -3.85 7.93 8.66
CA GLY A 112 -2.42 8.05 8.38
C GLY A 112 -2.06 9.20 7.44
N ARG A 113 -3.05 9.82 6.80
CA ARG A 113 -2.95 11.07 6.04
C ARG A 113 -1.87 11.06 4.95
N SER A 114 -1.74 9.95 4.25
CA SER A 114 -0.83 9.84 3.12
C SER A 114 -1.50 9.14 1.95
N ASP A 115 -1.56 9.81 0.81
CA ASP A 115 -2.21 9.32 -0.41
C ASP A 115 -1.59 8.01 -0.94
N ASN A 116 -0.34 7.68 -0.58
CA ASN A 116 0.28 6.41 -0.95
C ASN A 116 -0.46 5.18 -0.41
N ALA A 117 -1.19 5.32 0.71
CA ALA A 117 -2.01 4.26 1.29
C ALA A 117 -3.07 3.74 0.31
N TYR A 118 -3.63 4.61 -0.52
CA TYR A 118 -4.69 4.24 -1.46
C TYR A 118 -4.18 3.35 -2.60
N LEU A 119 -2.90 3.40 -2.95
CA LEU A 119 -2.31 2.45 -3.90
C LEU A 119 -2.25 1.03 -3.32
N SER A 120 -1.95 0.88 -2.05
CA SER A 120 -2.00 -0.42 -1.39
C SER A 120 -3.42 -0.96 -1.26
N LEU A 121 -4.40 -0.10 -0.97
CA LEU A 121 -5.82 -0.44 -0.98
C LEU A 121 -6.29 -0.84 -2.38
N ALA A 122 -5.92 -0.08 -3.41
CA ALA A 122 -6.21 -0.40 -4.80
C ALA A 122 -5.64 -1.77 -5.19
N ALA A 123 -4.39 -2.06 -4.81
CA ALA A 123 -3.79 -3.38 -5.05
C ALA A 123 -4.55 -4.49 -4.30
N ALA A 124 -4.89 -4.29 -3.02
CA ALA A 124 -5.66 -5.26 -2.25
C ALA A 124 -7.02 -5.55 -2.92
N PHE A 125 -7.80 -4.51 -3.22
CA PHE A 125 -9.12 -4.68 -3.83
C PHE A 125 -9.08 -5.20 -5.27
N THR A 126 -8.02 -4.92 -6.02
CA THR A 126 -7.85 -5.42 -7.37
C THR A 126 -7.45 -6.89 -7.41
N PHE A 127 -6.50 -7.31 -6.58
CA PHE A 127 -5.90 -8.64 -6.72
C PHE A 127 -6.48 -9.70 -5.77
N ILE A 128 -7.04 -9.36 -4.61
CA ILE A 128 -7.69 -10.33 -3.70
C ILE A 128 -8.80 -11.15 -4.39
N PRO A 129 -9.65 -10.58 -5.25
CA PRO A 129 -10.70 -11.35 -5.94
C PRO A 129 -10.18 -12.49 -6.80
N ILE A 130 -8.97 -12.42 -7.33
CA ILE A 130 -8.36 -13.51 -8.11
C ILE A 130 -8.32 -14.80 -7.27
N TYR A 131 -8.08 -14.66 -5.95
CA TYR A 131 -8.10 -15.76 -5.00
C TYR A 131 -9.50 -15.96 -4.37
N ALA A 132 -10.14 -14.88 -3.95
CA ALA A 132 -11.41 -14.90 -3.23
C ALA A 132 -12.56 -15.50 -4.04
N PHE A 133 -12.62 -15.24 -5.35
CA PHE A 133 -13.70 -15.67 -6.21
C PHE A 133 -13.66 -17.17 -6.59
N ARG A 134 -12.84 -17.94 -5.89
CA ARG A 134 -12.81 -19.41 -6.00
C ARG A 134 -13.85 -20.09 -5.10
N THR A 135 -14.38 -19.38 -4.09
CA THR A 135 -15.35 -19.91 -3.13
C THR A 135 -16.46 -18.91 -2.86
N ARG A 136 -17.64 -19.40 -2.50
CA ARG A 136 -18.76 -18.52 -2.07
C ARG A 136 -18.39 -17.69 -0.85
N GLN A 137 -17.70 -18.28 0.13
CA GLN A 137 -17.18 -17.56 1.29
C GLN A 137 -16.28 -16.40 0.90
N GLY A 138 -15.37 -16.63 -0.06
CA GLY A 138 -14.46 -15.61 -0.55
C GLY A 138 -15.19 -14.44 -1.18
N ILE A 139 -16.16 -14.69 -2.06
CA ILE A 139 -16.97 -13.63 -2.70
C ILE A 139 -17.69 -12.81 -1.63
N ARG A 140 -18.41 -13.47 -0.73
CA ARG A 140 -19.18 -12.81 0.33
C ARG A 140 -18.28 -11.93 1.21
N ARG A 141 -17.16 -12.47 1.67
CA ARG A 141 -16.22 -11.74 2.53
C ARG A 141 -15.54 -10.59 1.80
N TYR A 142 -15.31 -10.74 0.50
CA TYR A 142 -14.80 -9.63 -0.31
C TYR A 142 -15.79 -8.46 -0.39
N VAL A 143 -17.09 -8.75 -0.56
CA VAL A 143 -18.13 -7.71 -0.52
C VAL A 143 -18.14 -7.01 0.85
N VAL A 144 -17.98 -7.75 1.94
CA VAL A 144 -17.85 -7.19 3.29
C VAL A 144 -16.60 -6.31 3.41
N LEU A 145 -15.45 -6.69 2.82
CA LEU A 145 -14.25 -5.84 2.82
C LEU A 145 -14.51 -4.48 2.19
N LEU A 146 -15.14 -4.46 1.02
CA LEU A 146 -15.50 -3.21 0.33
C LEU A 146 -16.48 -2.37 1.17
N ALA A 147 -17.53 -3.00 1.68
CA ALA A 147 -18.51 -2.34 2.53
C ALA A 147 -17.87 -1.73 3.79
N THR A 148 -16.97 -2.49 4.45
CA THR A 148 -16.25 -2.06 5.65
C THR A 148 -15.34 -0.88 5.36
N PHE A 149 -14.57 -0.92 4.27
CA PHE A 149 -13.69 0.19 3.88
C PHE A 149 -14.50 1.49 3.65
N LEU A 150 -15.55 1.42 2.83
CA LEU A 150 -16.38 2.59 2.56
C LEU A 150 -17.12 3.09 3.82
N THR A 151 -17.52 2.19 4.70
CA THR A 151 -18.09 2.56 6.01
C THR A 151 -17.06 3.27 6.87
N SER A 152 -15.81 2.82 6.86
CA SER A 152 -14.71 3.45 7.60
C SER A 152 -14.47 4.89 7.15
N LEU A 153 -14.60 5.20 5.84
CA LEU A 153 -14.53 6.58 5.34
C LEU A 153 -15.59 7.46 6.01
N LYS A 154 -16.84 7.00 6.10
CA LYS A 154 -17.95 7.77 6.73
C LYS A 154 -17.82 7.84 8.25
N VAL A 155 -17.28 6.82 8.89
CA VAL A 155 -16.98 6.86 10.34
C VAL A 155 -15.92 7.92 10.64
N ILE A 156 -14.86 7.98 9.85
CA ILE A 156 -13.82 9.00 10.01
C ILE A 156 -14.33 10.40 9.68
N GLU A 157 -15.20 10.54 8.67
CA GLU A 157 -15.87 11.82 8.38
C GLU A 157 -16.71 12.31 9.58
N TRP A 158 -17.48 11.41 10.19
CA TRP A 158 -18.24 11.73 11.39
C TRP A 158 -17.32 12.15 12.55
N ILE A 159 -16.20 11.45 12.76
CA ILE A 159 -15.21 11.83 13.79
C ILE A 159 -14.60 13.21 13.45
N ALA A 160 -14.19 13.42 12.19
CA ALA A 160 -13.56 14.65 11.74
C ALA A 160 -14.48 15.87 11.86
N THR A 161 -15.79 15.69 11.64
CA THR A 161 -16.77 16.76 11.81
C THR A 161 -17.15 17.01 13.26
N THR A 162 -17.24 15.95 14.07
CA THR A 162 -17.63 16.05 15.49
C THR A 162 -16.51 16.63 16.35
N TYR A 163 -15.25 16.32 16.03
CA TYR A 163 -14.06 16.71 16.78
C TYR A 163 -13.12 17.59 15.97
N ALA A 164 -13.65 18.48 15.13
CA ALA A 164 -12.91 19.28 14.16
C ALA A 164 -11.73 20.06 14.78
N ASP A 165 -11.86 20.52 16.02
CA ASP A 165 -10.84 21.29 16.75
C ASP A 165 -9.67 20.43 17.27
N ARG A 166 -9.79 19.11 17.25
CA ARG A 166 -8.82 18.17 17.83
C ARG A 166 -8.10 17.31 16.81
N VAL A 167 -8.77 16.99 15.69
CA VAL A 167 -8.24 16.07 14.69
C VAL A 167 -7.44 16.79 13.63
N TYR A 168 -6.45 16.11 13.10
CA TYR A 168 -5.71 16.63 11.94
C TYR A 168 -6.52 16.46 10.65
N GLN A 169 -6.38 17.42 9.73
CA GLN A 169 -6.99 17.31 8.41
C GLN A 169 -6.41 16.12 7.62
N ILE A 170 -7.28 15.47 6.84
CA ILE A 170 -6.92 14.34 6.00
C ILE A 170 -6.76 14.83 4.55
N ASP A 171 -5.99 14.06 3.76
CA ASP A 171 -5.56 14.40 2.41
C ASP A 171 -6.67 14.58 1.38
N SER A 172 -6.29 15.11 0.22
CA SER A 172 -7.21 15.47 -0.87
C SER A 172 -7.95 14.26 -1.45
N LEU A 173 -7.31 13.09 -1.54
CA LEU A 173 -7.95 11.89 -2.07
C LEU A 173 -9.07 11.38 -1.15
N TYR A 174 -8.84 11.40 0.17
CA TYR A 174 -9.90 11.10 1.14
C TYR A 174 -11.10 12.03 0.95
N ASN A 175 -10.84 13.34 0.87
CA ASN A 175 -11.90 14.33 0.70
C ASN A 175 -12.69 14.10 -0.60
N SER A 176 -12.01 13.73 -1.68
CA SER A 176 -12.65 13.38 -2.95
C SER A 176 -13.54 12.14 -2.86
N LEU A 177 -13.10 11.12 -2.11
CA LEU A 177 -13.87 9.90 -1.89
C LEU A 177 -15.12 10.15 -1.02
N VAL A 178 -14.96 10.90 0.05
CA VAL A 178 -16.06 11.19 1.01
C VAL A 178 -17.11 12.10 0.40
N SER A 179 -16.71 13.07 -0.43
CA SER A 179 -17.61 14.00 -1.12
C SER A 179 -18.39 13.35 -2.27
N PHE A 180 -18.10 12.08 -2.61
CA PHE A 180 -18.86 11.37 -3.64
C PHE A 180 -20.34 11.23 -3.25
N SER A 181 -21.23 11.89 -3.97
CA SER A 181 -22.66 12.05 -3.63
C SER A 181 -23.40 10.71 -3.43
N LYS A 182 -22.95 9.63 -4.10
CA LYS A 182 -23.59 8.30 -4.01
C LYS A 182 -22.89 7.36 -3.03
N LEU A 183 -21.90 7.82 -2.25
CA LEU A 183 -21.13 6.96 -1.34
C LEU A 183 -22.02 6.23 -0.34
N VAL A 184 -22.95 6.94 0.31
CA VAL A 184 -23.88 6.34 1.29
C VAL A 184 -24.78 5.29 0.64
N LEU A 185 -25.26 5.56 -0.58
CA LEU A 185 -26.06 4.58 -1.33
C LEU A 185 -25.23 3.33 -1.63
N LEU A 186 -24.00 3.50 -2.08
CA LEU A 186 -23.10 2.38 -2.36
C LEU A 186 -22.81 1.54 -1.12
N ILE A 187 -22.58 2.16 0.04
CA ILE A 187 -22.42 1.47 1.32
C ILE A 187 -23.66 0.61 1.62
N LYS A 188 -24.85 1.21 1.53
CA LYS A 188 -26.11 0.49 1.80
C LYS A 188 -26.28 -0.70 0.84
N VAL A 189 -26.04 -0.50 -0.44
CA VAL A 189 -26.15 -1.56 -1.47
C VAL A 189 -25.16 -2.71 -1.17
N LEU A 190 -23.90 -2.41 -0.84
CA LEU A 190 -22.92 -3.44 -0.52
C LEU A 190 -23.29 -4.24 0.74
N TRP A 191 -23.78 -3.56 1.79
CA TRP A 191 -24.25 -4.28 2.98
C TRP A 191 -25.49 -5.14 2.72
N ILE A 192 -26.43 -4.65 1.90
CA ILE A 192 -27.59 -5.45 1.48
C ILE A 192 -27.13 -6.70 0.71
N ILE A 193 -26.21 -6.53 -0.27
CA ILE A 193 -25.65 -7.67 -1.01
C ILE A 193 -24.94 -8.63 -0.06
N ALA A 194 -24.14 -8.15 0.88
CA ALA A 194 -23.49 -8.99 1.87
C ALA A 194 -24.51 -9.80 2.68
N ILE A 195 -25.55 -9.17 3.20
CA ILE A 195 -26.63 -9.84 3.97
C ILE A 195 -27.29 -10.91 3.11
N ILE A 196 -27.67 -10.59 1.87
CA ILE A 196 -28.28 -11.55 0.94
C ILE A 196 -27.37 -12.77 0.72
N LEU A 197 -26.08 -12.54 0.48
CA LEU A 197 -25.11 -13.63 0.28
C LEU A 197 -24.96 -14.50 1.55
N TYR A 198 -24.98 -13.89 2.75
CA TYR A 198 -24.97 -14.63 4.01
C TYR A 198 -26.23 -15.46 4.21
N LEU A 199 -27.40 -14.92 3.86
CA LEU A 199 -28.68 -15.64 3.94
C LEU A 199 -28.73 -16.82 2.95
N ILE A 200 -28.27 -16.62 1.72
CA ILE A 200 -28.19 -17.70 0.72
C ILE A 200 -27.29 -18.84 1.23
N ASP A 201 -26.12 -18.52 1.79
CA ASP A 201 -25.20 -19.52 2.31
C ASP A 201 -25.78 -20.24 3.56
N PHE A 202 -26.48 -19.51 4.41
CA PHE A 202 -27.16 -20.07 5.59
C PHE A 202 -28.26 -21.05 5.16
N ILE A 203 -29.12 -20.70 4.22
CA ILE A 203 -30.20 -21.54 3.71
C ILE A 203 -29.65 -22.72 2.94
N SER A 204 -28.66 -22.52 2.06
CA SER A 204 -28.11 -23.57 1.21
C SER A 204 -27.16 -24.52 1.94
N LYS A 205 -26.66 -24.13 3.13
CA LYS A 205 -25.60 -24.85 3.90
C LYS A 205 -24.33 -25.13 3.06
N LYS A 206 -24.03 -24.28 2.06
CA LYS A 206 -22.95 -24.44 1.09
C LYS A 206 -21.95 -23.28 1.12
N ALA A 207 -21.65 -22.75 2.32
CA ALA A 207 -20.77 -21.59 2.47
C ALA A 207 -19.37 -21.82 1.85
N ASP A 208 -18.82 -23.03 1.96
CA ASP A 208 -17.48 -23.39 1.47
C ASP A 208 -17.49 -23.96 0.05
N ALA A 209 -18.64 -23.91 -0.66
CA ALA A 209 -18.72 -24.43 -2.01
C ALA A 209 -17.79 -23.67 -2.97
N THR A 210 -17.09 -24.43 -3.79
CA THR A 210 -16.28 -23.88 -4.88
C THR A 210 -17.18 -23.22 -5.92
N VAL A 211 -16.68 -22.15 -6.50
CA VAL A 211 -17.35 -21.39 -7.56
C VAL A 211 -16.64 -21.67 -8.88
N SER A 212 -17.36 -21.52 -9.98
CA SER A 212 -16.79 -21.70 -11.31
C SER A 212 -15.51 -20.83 -11.49
N PRO A 213 -14.43 -21.40 -12.04
CA PRO A 213 -13.20 -20.65 -12.33
C PRO A 213 -13.39 -19.43 -13.23
N TRP A 214 -14.52 -19.38 -13.95
CA TRP A 214 -14.86 -18.25 -14.81
C TRP A 214 -14.99 -16.93 -14.06
N PHE A 215 -15.42 -16.93 -12.80
CA PHE A 215 -15.49 -15.70 -11.99
C PHE A 215 -14.12 -15.04 -11.83
N SER A 216 -13.10 -15.82 -11.47
CA SER A 216 -11.72 -15.30 -11.38
C SER A 216 -11.16 -14.91 -12.75
N ARG A 217 -11.50 -15.63 -13.82
CA ARG A 217 -11.03 -15.30 -15.20
C ARG A 217 -11.67 -14.02 -15.71
N ILE A 218 -12.98 -13.84 -15.50
CA ILE A 218 -13.68 -12.59 -15.86
C ILE A 218 -13.06 -11.42 -15.07
N TRP A 219 -12.79 -11.62 -13.77
CA TRP A 219 -12.17 -10.58 -12.96
C TRP A 219 -10.78 -10.20 -13.49
N ILE A 220 -9.94 -11.16 -13.87
CA ILE A 220 -8.64 -10.90 -14.51
C ILE A 220 -8.84 -10.11 -15.82
N GLY A 221 -9.82 -10.46 -16.64
CA GLY A 221 -10.17 -9.71 -17.84
C GLY A 221 -10.53 -8.24 -17.52
N LEU A 222 -11.33 -8.01 -16.48
CA LEU A 222 -11.68 -6.66 -16.03
C LEU A 222 -10.45 -5.87 -15.55
N ILE A 223 -9.51 -6.53 -14.86
CA ILE A 223 -8.23 -5.90 -14.44
C ILE A 223 -7.44 -5.45 -15.67
N VAL A 224 -7.31 -6.31 -16.68
CA VAL A 224 -6.56 -5.99 -17.91
C VAL A 224 -7.21 -4.82 -18.65
N ILE A 225 -8.55 -4.83 -18.79
CA ILE A 225 -9.28 -3.74 -19.43
C ILE A 225 -9.14 -2.45 -18.62
N GLY A 226 -9.29 -2.51 -17.30
CA GLY A 226 -9.13 -1.35 -16.41
C GLY A 226 -7.72 -0.76 -16.48
N PHE A 227 -6.70 -1.62 -16.51
CA PHE A 227 -5.30 -1.18 -16.66
C PHE A 227 -5.03 -0.54 -18.02
N ALA A 228 -5.55 -1.12 -19.09
CA ALA A 228 -5.45 -0.54 -20.43
C ALA A 228 -6.15 0.83 -20.51
N ALA A 229 -7.35 0.94 -19.91
CA ALA A 229 -8.07 2.20 -19.81
C ALA A 229 -7.29 3.26 -19.00
N PHE A 230 -6.67 2.85 -17.90
CA PHE A 230 -5.82 3.74 -17.09
C PHE A 230 -4.60 4.24 -17.88
N LEU A 231 -3.91 3.36 -18.61
CA LEU A 231 -2.79 3.77 -19.49
C LEU A 231 -3.26 4.73 -20.58
N TYR A 232 -4.44 4.50 -21.16
CA TYR A 232 -5.03 5.42 -22.13
C TYR A 232 -5.31 6.79 -21.52
N VAL A 233 -5.86 6.86 -20.30
CA VAL A 233 -6.10 8.11 -19.58
C VAL A 233 -4.78 8.85 -19.32
N LEU A 234 -3.73 8.15 -18.88
CA LEU A 234 -2.41 8.76 -18.69
C LEU A 234 -1.84 9.32 -20.00
N TYR A 235 -2.00 8.60 -21.11
CA TYR A 235 -1.61 9.09 -22.42
C TYR A 235 -2.42 10.33 -22.82
N ASP A 236 -3.74 10.30 -22.68
CA ASP A 236 -4.65 11.41 -23.04
C ASP A 236 -4.35 12.69 -22.25
N VAL A 237 -4.01 12.54 -20.96
CA VAL A 237 -3.69 13.66 -20.07
C VAL A 237 -2.29 14.24 -20.33
N ASN A 238 -1.26 13.38 -20.42
CA ASN A 238 0.14 13.83 -20.38
C ASN A 238 0.78 14.00 -21.74
N ILE A 239 0.28 13.30 -22.77
CA ILE A 239 0.83 13.31 -24.13
C ILE A 239 -0.12 14.02 -25.11
N ALA A 240 -1.40 13.68 -25.09
CA ALA A 240 -2.41 14.30 -25.95
C ALA A 240 -2.85 15.70 -25.44
N GLY A 241 -2.50 16.07 -24.18
CA GLY A 241 -2.75 17.41 -23.62
C GLY A 241 -4.20 17.66 -23.19
N ASN A 242 -5.03 16.63 -23.06
CA ASN A 242 -6.46 16.74 -22.74
C ASN A 242 -6.75 16.74 -21.24
N ALA A 243 -5.84 17.27 -20.40
CA ALA A 243 -5.93 17.21 -18.95
C ALA A 243 -7.24 17.82 -18.39
N ASP A 244 -7.73 18.89 -18.97
CA ASP A 244 -8.93 19.61 -18.49
C ASP A 244 -10.23 18.79 -18.61
N LYS A 245 -10.25 17.80 -19.50
CA LYS A 245 -11.37 16.86 -19.67
C LYS A 245 -11.66 16.06 -18.39
N TYR A 246 -10.67 15.90 -17.52
CA TYR A 246 -10.75 15.06 -16.33
C TYR A 246 -11.09 15.84 -15.04
N GLY A 247 -11.38 17.16 -15.14
CA GLY A 247 -11.82 17.96 -14.00
C GLY A 247 -10.89 17.88 -12.79
N SER A 248 -11.43 17.62 -11.62
CA SER A 248 -10.65 17.51 -10.37
C SER A 248 -9.65 16.34 -10.35
N ALA A 249 -9.86 15.30 -11.13
CA ALA A 249 -8.92 14.19 -11.23
C ALA A 249 -7.61 14.59 -11.94
N LYS A 250 -7.57 15.72 -12.66
CA LYS A 250 -6.38 16.26 -13.30
C LYS A 250 -5.18 16.34 -12.34
N SER A 251 -5.41 16.76 -11.09
CA SER A 251 -4.34 16.91 -10.08
C SER A 251 -3.62 15.60 -9.75
N PHE A 252 -4.28 14.46 -9.94
CA PHE A 252 -3.68 13.13 -9.73
C PHE A 252 -3.11 12.51 -11.00
N LEU A 253 -3.56 12.95 -12.17
CA LEU A 253 -3.25 12.32 -13.47
C LEU A 253 -2.18 13.08 -14.27
N LEU A 254 -2.07 14.40 -14.08
CA LEU A 254 -1.11 15.23 -14.80
C LEU A 254 0.24 15.26 -14.07
N PHE A 255 1.25 14.62 -14.66
CA PHE A 255 2.62 14.62 -14.15
C PHE A 255 3.35 15.90 -14.53
N ASN A 256 3.35 16.86 -13.62
CA ASN A 256 4.12 18.11 -13.71
C ASN A 256 5.01 18.25 -12.47
N ASP A 257 5.84 19.27 -12.40
CA ASP A 257 6.81 19.49 -11.30
C ASP A 257 6.14 19.56 -9.91
N SER A 258 4.90 20.04 -9.82
CA SER A 258 4.16 20.12 -8.55
C SER A 258 3.45 18.81 -8.18
N TRP A 259 3.40 17.80 -9.07
CA TRP A 259 2.71 16.56 -8.83
C TRP A 259 3.21 15.83 -7.57
N GLY A 260 2.28 15.33 -6.77
CA GLY A 260 2.60 14.49 -5.62
C GLY A 260 3.46 15.19 -4.56
N THR A 261 3.25 16.47 -4.30
CA THR A 261 4.05 17.27 -3.36
C THR A 261 5.54 17.29 -3.78
N HIS A 262 5.78 17.81 -4.98
CA HIS A 262 7.11 17.93 -5.64
C HIS A 262 7.75 16.62 -6.12
N ARG A 263 7.05 15.45 -6.05
CA ARG A 263 7.60 14.21 -6.65
C ARG A 263 7.86 14.37 -8.15
N GLY A 264 7.02 15.13 -8.86
CA GLY A 264 7.21 15.38 -10.29
C GLY A 264 8.57 15.98 -10.61
N VAL A 265 8.98 17.07 -9.95
CA VAL A 265 10.31 17.67 -10.15
C VAL A 265 11.43 16.73 -9.71
N ILE A 266 11.26 16.02 -8.58
CA ILE A 266 12.26 15.06 -8.10
C ILE A 266 12.51 13.97 -9.15
N TRP A 267 11.45 13.43 -9.75
CA TRP A 267 11.57 12.39 -10.78
C TRP A 267 12.18 12.92 -12.08
N ARG A 268 11.81 14.14 -12.49
CA ARG A 268 12.40 14.79 -13.66
C ARG A 268 13.90 15.00 -13.47
N LEU A 269 14.32 15.63 -12.36
CA LEU A 269 15.74 15.87 -12.06
C LEU A 269 16.53 14.56 -11.97
N ALA A 270 15.97 13.54 -11.33
CA ALA A 270 16.61 12.22 -11.22
C ALA A 270 16.86 11.56 -12.59
N ILE A 271 15.94 11.74 -13.54
CA ILE A 271 16.09 11.20 -14.90
C ILE A 271 17.09 12.04 -15.71
N GLU A 272 17.06 13.37 -15.56
CA GLU A 272 18.02 14.29 -16.18
C GLU A 272 19.45 13.96 -15.70
N ASP A 273 19.67 13.88 -14.39
CA ASP A 273 20.96 13.50 -13.81
C ASP A 273 21.46 12.14 -14.32
N TYR A 274 20.55 11.14 -14.41
CA TYR A 274 20.91 9.83 -14.94
C TYR A 274 21.39 9.87 -16.41
N GLN A 275 20.88 10.80 -17.21
CA GLN A 275 21.33 10.94 -18.61
C GLN A 275 22.80 11.36 -18.70
N ASP A 276 23.29 12.11 -17.71
CA ASP A 276 24.66 12.61 -17.65
C ASP A 276 25.65 11.62 -16.99
N PHE A 277 25.16 10.48 -16.49
CA PHE A 277 26.01 9.47 -15.88
C PHE A 277 27.00 8.88 -16.88
N THR A 278 28.20 8.54 -16.41
CA THR A 278 29.16 7.76 -17.19
C THR A 278 28.59 6.37 -17.52
N PRO A 279 29.07 5.69 -18.57
CA PRO A 279 28.52 4.38 -18.96
C PRO A 279 28.50 3.36 -17.84
N ILE A 280 29.50 3.35 -16.94
CA ILE A 280 29.54 2.43 -15.81
C ILE A 280 28.49 2.78 -14.77
N HIS A 281 28.29 4.08 -14.47
CA HIS A 281 27.28 4.53 -13.54
C HIS A 281 25.86 4.40 -14.09
N LYS A 282 25.69 4.43 -15.42
CA LYS A 282 24.41 4.09 -16.07
C LYS A 282 24.02 2.62 -15.83
N LEU A 283 24.96 1.71 -15.65
CA LEU A 283 24.68 0.29 -15.39
C LEU A 283 24.52 -0.04 -13.91
N PHE A 284 25.37 0.57 -13.05
CA PHE A 284 25.50 0.20 -11.64
C PHE A 284 25.15 1.31 -10.65
N GLY A 285 24.80 2.52 -11.12
CA GLY A 285 24.57 3.70 -10.28
C GLY A 285 25.82 4.17 -9.56
N TYR A 286 25.64 5.02 -8.56
CA TYR A 286 26.70 5.54 -7.69
C TYR A 286 26.80 4.81 -6.34
N GLY A 287 25.94 3.84 -6.09
CA GLY A 287 25.86 3.09 -4.86
C GLY A 287 24.56 3.33 -4.06
N PRO A 288 24.24 2.42 -3.15
CA PRO A 288 23.05 2.58 -2.31
C PRO A 288 23.10 3.90 -1.52
N ASP A 289 21.92 4.53 -1.37
CA ASP A 289 21.72 5.73 -0.55
C ASP A 289 22.47 7.01 -1.05
N THR A 290 22.88 7.03 -2.32
CA THR A 290 23.57 8.17 -2.93
C THR A 290 22.63 9.16 -3.65
N PHE A 291 21.32 8.94 -3.63
CA PHE A 291 20.35 9.75 -4.36
C PHE A 291 20.50 11.25 -4.08
N GLY A 292 20.46 11.62 -2.78
CA GLY A 292 20.59 13.01 -2.38
C GLY A 292 21.94 13.65 -2.76
N LEU A 293 23.03 12.87 -2.77
CA LEU A 293 24.35 13.37 -3.20
C LEU A 293 24.36 13.66 -4.70
N VAL A 294 23.83 12.75 -5.51
CA VAL A 294 23.78 12.88 -6.97
C VAL A 294 22.91 14.07 -7.37
N THR A 295 21.68 14.13 -6.88
CA THR A 295 20.75 15.20 -7.22
C THR A 295 21.20 16.56 -6.70
N TYR A 296 21.76 16.64 -5.49
CA TYR A 296 22.28 17.88 -4.93
C TYR A 296 23.47 18.43 -5.72
N TYR A 297 24.39 17.58 -6.15
CA TYR A 297 25.58 18.00 -6.90
C TYR A 297 25.22 18.69 -8.21
N HIS A 298 24.21 18.19 -8.92
CA HIS A 298 23.79 18.74 -10.22
C HIS A 298 22.73 19.85 -10.11
N ASN A 299 21.90 19.84 -9.05
CA ASN A 299 20.69 20.68 -8.99
C ASN A 299 20.62 21.54 -7.71
N MET A 300 21.76 21.88 -7.11
CA MET A 300 21.82 22.67 -5.87
C MET A 300 21.01 23.96 -5.96
N ASP A 301 21.16 24.71 -7.07
CA ASP A 301 20.48 25.99 -7.25
C ASP A 301 18.96 25.85 -7.30
N ILE A 302 18.45 24.82 -7.99
CA ILE A 302 17.03 24.53 -8.08
C ILE A 302 16.49 24.15 -6.69
N MET A 303 17.19 23.27 -5.97
CA MET A 303 16.78 22.82 -4.64
C MET A 303 16.75 23.92 -3.60
N THR A 304 17.79 24.77 -3.59
CA THR A 304 17.95 25.81 -2.56
C THR A 304 17.19 27.08 -2.88
N ASN A 305 17.21 27.54 -4.15
CA ASN A 305 16.69 28.87 -4.54
C ASN A 305 15.21 28.80 -4.98
N VAL A 306 14.77 27.66 -5.55
CA VAL A 306 13.39 27.52 -6.06
C VAL A 306 12.51 26.79 -5.06
N TYR A 307 12.97 25.63 -4.55
CA TYR A 307 12.15 24.76 -3.69
C TYR A 307 12.47 24.92 -2.19
N HIS A 308 13.58 25.57 -1.81
CA HIS A 308 14.04 25.72 -0.43
C HIS A 308 14.08 24.38 0.33
N GLN A 309 14.34 23.28 -0.38
CA GLN A 309 14.32 21.91 0.13
C GLN A 309 15.40 21.07 -0.55
N ILE A 310 16.08 20.23 0.21
CA ILE A 310 17.00 19.21 -0.33
C ILE A 310 16.23 17.94 -0.61
N PHE A 311 16.34 17.42 -1.83
CA PHE A 311 15.71 16.15 -2.22
C PHE A 311 16.67 15.00 -1.96
N ASP A 312 16.49 14.32 -0.83
CA ASP A 312 17.34 13.22 -0.38
C ASP A 312 16.88 11.84 -0.90
N SER A 313 15.70 11.77 -1.47
CA SER A 313 15.13 10.53 -1.99
C SER A 313 14.18 10.76 -3.15
N ALA A 314 14.03 9.74 -4.01
CA ALA A 314 13.12 9.79 -5.16
C ALA A 314 11.63 9.72 -4.77
N HIS A 315 11.27 9.38 -3.55
CA HIS A 315 9.89 9.04 -3.18
C HIS A 315 9.21 8.07 -4.16
N ASN A 316 10.01 7.20 -4.76
CA ASN A 316 9.66 6.10 -5.64
C ASN A 316 10.80 5.08 -5.50
N GLU A 317 10.53 3.96 -4.84
CA GLU A 317 11.58 2.98 -4.52
C GLU A 317 12.23 2.41 -5.78
N TYR A 318 11.47 2.25 -6.86
CA TYR A 318 12.01 1.72 -8.11
C TYR A 318 12.92 2.74 -8.81
N LEU A 319 12.54 4.01 -8.84
CA LEU A 319 13.39 5.08 -9.38
C LEU A 319 14.64 5.28 -8.49
N GLN A 320 14.48 5.19 -7.17
CA GLN A 320 15.58 5.21 -6.22
C GLN A 320 16.62 4.14 -6.57
N PHE A 321 16.18 2.87 -6.72
CA PHE A 321 17.06 1.78 -7.14
C PHE A 321 17.66 2.02 -8.53
N PHE A 322 16.86 2.50 -9.48
CA PHE A 322 17.32 2.75 -10.84
C PHE A 322 18.49 3.75 -10.90
N VAL A 323 18.40 4.85 -10.14
CA VAL A 323 19.43 5.89 -10.13
C VAL A 323 20.63 5.49 -9.27
N THR A 324 20.39 4.86 -8.08
CA THR A 324 21.46 4.62 -7.11
C THR A 324 22.23 3.33 -7.35
N VAL A 325 21.58 2.25 -7.78
CA VAL A 325 22.23 0.96 -8.06
C VAL A 325 22.09 0.49 -9.50
N GLY A 326 21.60 1.37 -10.36
CA GLY A 326 21.46 1.13 -11.78
C GLY A 326 20.37 0.12 -12.18
N PRO A 327 20.10 -0.02 -13.49
CA PRO A 327 19.12 -0.97 -13.99
C PRO A 327 19.44 -2.41 -13.62
N ILE A 328 20.72 -2.80 -13.49
CA ILE A 328 21.10 -4.15 -13.09
C ILE A 328 20.68 -4.42 -11.64
N GLY A 329 20.90 -3.45 -10.73
CA GLY A 329 20.44 -3.54 -9.35
C GLY A 329 18.93 -3.56 -9.23
N LEU A 330 18.22 -2.70 -9.96
CA LEU A 330 16.77 -2.70 -10.01
C LEU A 330 16.20 -4.03 -10.52
N LEU A 331 16.71 -4.56 -11.63
CA LEU A 331 16.25 -5.85 -12.17
C LEU A 331 16.51 -6.99 -11.19
N SER A 332 17.65 -6.98 -10.49
CA SER A 332 17.97 -7.95 -9.46
C SER A 332 17.00 -7.88 -8.28
N TYR A 333 16.65 -6.65 -7.84
CA TYR A 333 15.66 -6.41 -6.80
C TYR A 333 14.27 -6.92 -7.20
N LEU A 334 13.80 -6.58 -8.39
CA LEU A 334 12.50 -7.05 -8.91
C LEU A 334 12.47 -8.57 -9.10
N ALA A 335 13.59 -9.17 -9.50
CA ALA A 335 13.70 -10.62 -9.69
C ALA A 335 13.47 -11.41 -8.38
N ILE A 336 13.77 -10.83 -7.22
CA ILE A 336 13.47 -11.45 -5.91
C ILE A 336 11.97 -11.67 -5.77
N PHE A 337 11.15 -10.65 -6.02
CA PHE A 337 9.70 -10.73 -5.91
C PHE A 337 9.09 -11.64 -6.98
N VAL A 338 9.48 -11.45 -8.24
CA VAL A 338 8.94 -12.21 -9.37
C VAL A 338 9.24 -13.70 -9.20
N THR A 339 10.46 -14.06 -8.85
CA THR A 339 10.84 -15.47 -8.65
C THR A 339 10.14 -16.09 -7.45
N ALA A 340 9.97 -15.35 -6.35
CA ALA A 340 9.21 -15.80 -5.19
C ALA A 340 7.74 -16.07 -5.56
N PHE A 341 7.08 -15.13 -6.25
CA PHE A 341 5.70 -15.27 -6.67
C PHE A 341 5.50 -16.44 -7.66
N ILE A 342 6.38 -16.56 -8.67
CA ILE A 342 6.35 -17.68 -9.61
C ILE A 342 6.51 -19.01 -8.86
N ARG A 343 7.42 -19.09 -7.88
CA ARG A 343 7.66 -20.31 -7.10
C ARG A 343 6.41 -20.70 -6.29
N ILE A 344 5.76 -19.73 -5.62
CA ILE A 344 4.55 -19.95 -4.83
C ILE A 344 3.41 -20.43 -5.74
N ILE A 345 3.20 -19.78 -6.89
CA ILE A 345 2.16 -20.12 -7.85
C ILE A 345 2.41 -21.51 -8.46
N LYS A 346 3.63 -21.79 -8.92
CA LYS A 346 3.98 -23.08 -9.53
C LYS A 346 3.88 -24.25 -8.58
N LYS A 347 4.17 -24.06 -7.29
CA LYS A 347 3.97 -25.10 -6.27
C LYS A 347 2.49 -25.37 -5.97
N GLY A 348 1.56 -24.62 -6.58
CA GLY A 348 0.13 -24.76 -6.34
C GLY A 348 -0.22 -24.53 -4.86
N CYS A 349 0.50 -23.62 -4.20
CA CYS A 349 0.36 -23.41 -2.77
C CYS A 349 -1.06 -22.99 -2.42
N GLN A 350 -1.71 -23.80 -1.59
CA GLN A 350 -3.05 -23.51 -1.07
C GLN A 350 -3.02 -23.06 0.39
N ASN A 351 -1.84 -22.95 0.99
CA ASN A 351 -1.71 -22.47 2.36
C ASN A 351 -2.08 -20.98 2.43
N PRO A 352 -3.17 -20.61 3.13
CA PRO A 352 -3.66 -19.23 3.17
C PRO A 352 -2.64 -18.26 3.77
N TYR A 353 -1.77 -18.72 4.66
CA TYR A 353 -0.74 -17.87 5.26
C TYR A 353 0.37 -17.51 4.28
N VAL A 354 0.77 -18.45 3.44
CA VAL A 354 1.75 -18.21 2.37
C VAL A 354 1.21 -17.19 1.36
N ILE A 355 -0.05 -17.37 0.96
CA ILE A 355 -0.72 -16.47 0.02
C ILE A 355 -0.93 -15.10 0.68
N ALA A 356 -1.28 -15.05 1.96
CA ALA A 356 -1.43 -13.80 2.71
C ALA A 356 -0.12 -13.01 2.77
N ALA A 357 0.99 -13.68 3.03
CA ALA A 357 2.31 -13.04 3.01
C ALA A 357 2.65 -12.49 1.62
N MET A 358 2.35 -13.23 0.55
CA MET A 358 2.50 -12.75 -0.83
C MET A 358 1.66 -11.50 -1.10
N PHE A 359 0.41 -11.45 -0.63
CA PHE A 359 -0.45 -10.28 -0.80
C PHE A 359 0.04 -9.08 0.01
N GLY A 360 0.64 -9.30 1.18
CA GLY A 360 1.32 -8.25 1.93
C GLY A 360 2.44 -7.60 1.12
N VAL A 361 3.31 -8.42 0.52
CA VAL A 361 4.39 -7.93 -0.36
C VAL A 361 3.82 -7.22 -1.59
N LEU A 362 2.74 -7.72 -2.19
CA LEU A 362 2.09 -7.11 -3.35
C LEU A 362 1.54 -5.70 -3.02
N CYS A 363 0.84 -5.56 -1.91
CA CYS A 363 0.30 -4.26 -1.46
C CYS A 363 1.42 -3.27 -1.16
N TYR A 364 2.52 -3.73 -0.53
CA TYR A 364 3.72 -2.92 -0.35
C TYR A 364 4.30 -2.47 -1.68
N SER A 365 4.49 -3.39 -2.63
CA SER A 365 5.07 -3.09 -3.94
C SER A 365 4.27 -2.04 -4.72
N ALA A 366 2.95 -2.03 -4.57
CA ALA A 366 2.10 -1.03 -5.22
C ALA A 366 2.35 0.38 -4.65
N GLN A 367 2.40 0.54 -3.32
CA GLN A 367 2.64 1.86 -2.72
C GLN A 367 4.09 2.33 -2.89
N ALA A 368 5.06 1.42 -3.04
CA ALA A 368 6.46 1.72 -3.28
C ALA A 368 6.72 2.50 -4.59
N THR A 369 5.76 2.53 -5.52
CA THR A 369 5.79 3.38 -6.72
C THR A 369 5.78 4.88 -6.43
N VAL A 370 5.27 5.28 -5.27
CA VAL A 370 5.20 6.69 -4.82
C VAL A 370 5.75 6.88 -3.40
N ASN A 371 6.51 5.92 -2.90
CA ASN A 371 7.12 5.95 -1.58
C ASN A 371 8.52 5.33 -1.62
N ILE A 372 9.24 5.38 -0.51
CA ILE A 372 10.59 4.81 -0.37
C ILE A 372 10.59 3.63 0.58
N GLY A 373 11.54 2.72 0.34
CA GLY A 373 11.85 1.66 1.28
C GLY A 373 12.52 2.23 2.53
N THR A 374 12.00 1.89 3.71
CA THR A 374 12.51 2.39 4.97
C THR A 374 13.06 1.27 5.84
N PRO A 375 14.00 1.56 6.76
CA PRO A 375 14.53 0.56 7.70
C PRO A 375 13.46 -0.09 8.60
N ILE A 376 12.28 0.51 8.71
CA ILE A 376 11.15 -0.01 9.48
C ILE A 376 10.32 -0.99 8.64
N THR A 377 10.08 -0.66 7.37
CA THR A 377 9.15 -1.41 6.50
C THR A 377 9.82 -2.56 5.76
N ILE A 378 11.02 -2.33 5.23
CA ILE A 378 11.75 -3.32 4.43
C ILE A 378 12.01 -4.64 5.17
N PRO A 379 12.46 -4.66 6.44
CA PRO A 379 12.65 -5.92 7.16
C PRO A 379 11.36 -6.72 7.31
N ILE A 380 10.24 -6.03 7.57
CA ILE A 380 8.93 -6.68 7.72
C ILE A 380 8.48 -7.27 6.39
N MET A 381 8.63 -6.54 5.29
CA MET A 381 8.32 -7.01 3.94
C MET A 381 9.16 -8.26 3.59
N PHE A 382 10.48 -8.24 3.83
CA PHE A 382 11.34 -9.40 3.60
C PHE A 382 11.02 -10.56 4.54
N LEU A 383 10.62 -10.30 5.79
CA LEU A 383 10.17 -11.34 6.71
C LEU A 383 8.91 -12.05 6.18
N PHE A 384 7.93 -11.30 5.70
CA PHE A 384 6.73 -11.87 5.08
C PHE A 384 7.08 -12.71 3.83
N LEU A 385 7.94 -12.17 2.95
CA LEU A 385 8.41 -12.90 1.77
C LEU A 385 9.13 -14.19 2.15
N SER A 386 9.99 -14.14 3.17
CA SER A 386 10.75 -15.30 3.65
C SER A 386 9.84 -16.36 4.27
N MET A 387 8.85 -15.94 5.07
CA MET A 387 7.84 -16.84 5.63
C MET A 387 7.00 -17.52 4.55
N ALA A 388 6.72 -16.83 3.44
CA ALA A 388 6.00 -17.41 2.31
C ALA A 388 6.80 -18.49 1.58
N LEU A 389 8.11 -18.49 1.71
CA LEU A 389 9.03 -19.44 1.06
C LEU A 389 9.55 -20.53 1.98
N ALA A 390 9.39 -20.38 3.30
CA ALA A 390 9.72 -21.38 4.32
C ALA A 390 8.72 -22.55 4.30
#